data_e7fd5a29e15d54109daa857e28b3aef3
#
_entry.id   e7fd5a29e15d54109daa857e28b3aef3
#
_cell.length_a   1.000
_cell.length_b   1.000
_cell.length_c   1.000
_cell.angle_alpha   90.00
_cell.angle_beta   90.00
_cell.angle_gamma   90.00
#
_symmetry.space_group_name_H-M   'P 1'
#
loop_
_entity.id
_entity.type
_entity.pdbx_description
1 polymer ?
#
loop_
_entity_poly.entity_id
_entity_poly.type
_entity_poly.pdbx_seq_one_letter_code
_entity_poly.pdbx_strand_id
1 'polypeptide(L)'
;MTFHKAINYGAVLQAFALCKFINNMGVTCEVIDYHSIPLDETYKVFNFKKNNPVAGVLKGLIKGNIIVRKKGKFKKFVNNYIMLSESQYEQEELESLNNKYDLFITGSDQVWSPNCVGFDEAYFLTFAEDKKKNSYAASIGCKSIPENKREEYKKRLSGYKNISLREIN
;
A
#
# COMPACT_ATOMS: atom_id res chain seq x y z
N MET A 1 6.53 0.40 -3.76
CA MET A 1 5.38 -0.30 -3.13
C MET A 1 4.77 0.56 -2.02
N THR A 2 3.48 0.91 -2.11
CA THR A 2 2.75 1.69 -1.08
C THR A 2 1.24 1.62 -1.33
N PHE A 3 0.41 2.13 -0.42
CA PHE A 3 -1.06 2.11 -0.53
C PHE A 3 -1.60 3.15 -1.52
N HIS A 4 -1.27 3.05 -2.80
CA HIS A 4 -1.68 4.00 -3.82
C HIS A 4 -3.17 3.92 -4.20
N LYS A 5 -3.85 2.79 -3.96
CA LYS A 5 -5.30 2.58 -4.21
C LYS A 5 -6.18 2.86 -2.99
N ALA A 6 -5.62 3.24 -1.85
CA ALA A 6 -6.38 3.57 -0.66
C ALA A 6 -7.27 4.80 -0.88
N ILE A 7 -8.51 4.77 -0.36
CA ILE A 7 -9.40 5.94 -0.36
C ILE A 7 -9.02 6.87 0.81
N ASN A 8 -7.77 7.29 0.82
CA ASN A 8 -7.16 8.11 1.86
C ASN A 8 -6.22 9.14 1.22
N TYR A 9 -6.42 10.41 1.55
CA TYR A 9 -5.62 11.51 0.97
C TYR A 9 -4.14 11.38 1.33
N GLY A 10 -3.83 11.05 2.58
CA GLY A 10 -2.44 10.87 3.01
C GLY A 10 -1.73 9.77 2.24
N ALA A 11 -2.38 8.62 2.06
CA ALA A 11 -1.84 7.48 1.33
C ALA A 11 -1.55 7.81 -0.14
N VAL A 12 -2.48 8.48 -0.82
CA VAL A 12 -2.32 8.80 -2.24
C VAL A 12 -1.34 9.94 -2.47
N LEU A 13 -1.39 10.99 -1.63
CA LEU A 13 -0.49 12.13 -1.77
C LEU A 13 0.96 11.79 -1.45
N GLN A 14 1.24 10.92 -0.47
CA GLN A 14 2.60 10.47 -0.20
C GLN A 14 3.16 9.62 -1.36
N ALA A 15 2.34 8.73 -1.96
CA ALA A 15 2.74 7.95 -3.12
C ALA A 15 3.10 8.86 -4.32
N PHE A 16 2.25 9.86 -4.60
CA PHE A 16 2.52 10.88 -5.60
C PHE A 16 3.79 11.66 -5.32
N ALA A 17 3.94 12.17 -4.09
CA ALA A 17 5.08 13.03 -3.73
C ALA A 17 6.41 12.29 -3.83
N LEU A 18 6.49 11.06 -3.30
CA LEU A 18 7.72 10.26 -3.34
C LEU A 18 8.09 9.90 -4.78
N CYS A 19 7.14 9.40 -5.57
CA CYS A 19 7.38 9.03 -6.97
C CYS A 19 7.84 10.26 -7.78
N LYS A 20 7.14 11.40 -7.64
CA LYS A 20 7.50 12.64 -8.32
C LYS A 20 8.85 13.18 -7.88
N PHE A 21 9.17 13.13 -6.59
CA PHE A 21 10.47 13.59 -6.07
C PHE A 21 11.62 12.79 -6.68
N ILE A 22 11.51 11.45 -6.73
CA ILE A 22 12.55 10.61 -7.31
C ILE A 22 12.70 10.90 -8.82
N ASN A 23 11.58 11.02 -9.54
CA ASN A 23 11.64 11.38 -10.98
C ASN A 23 12.29 12.75 -11.22
N ASN A 24 12.06 13.73 -10.34
CA ASN A 24 12.69 15.05 -10.44
C ASN A 24 14.22 15.00 -10.18
N MET A 25 14.74 13.94 -9.57
CA MET A 25 16.19 13.71 -9.42
C MET A 25 16.83 13.06 -10.66
N GLY A 26 16.06 12.86 -11.73
CA GLY A 26 16.54 12.24 -12.97
C GLY A 26 16.56 10.70 -12.94
N VAL A 27 15.92 10.09 -11.96
CA VAL A 27 15.79 8.63 -11.84
C VAL A 27 14.37 8.22 -12.20
N THR A 28 14.20 7.31 -13.15
CA THR A 28 12.87 6.79 -13.51
C THR A 28 12.27 6.01 -12.35
N CYS A 29 11.13 6.47 -11.85
CA CYS A 29 10.40 5.85 -10.75
C CYS A 29 8.93 5.73 -11.10
N GLU A 30 8.38 4.57 -10.87
CA GLU A 30 6.94 4.30 -10.97
C GLU A 30 6.44 3.57 -9.74
N VAL A 31 5.15 3.69 -9.46
CA VAL A 31 4.48 2.95 -8.38
C VAL A 31 3.97 1.64 -8.96
N ILE A 32 4.39 0.51 -8.40
CA ILE A 32 3.90 -0.81 -8.81
C ILE A 32 2.39 -0.86 -8.55
N ASP A 33 1.61 -1.09 -9.60
CA ASP A 33 0.16 -1.23 -9.52
C ASP A 33 -0.20 -2.62 -8.97
N TYR A 34 0.07 -2.83 -7.68
CA TYR A 34 -0.22 -4.07 -6.98
C TYR A 34 -1.68 -4.17 -6.56
N HIS A 35 -2.28 -5.32 -6.81
CA HIS A 35 -3.62 -5.66 -6.38
C HIS A 35 -3.60 -6.34 -5.00
N SER A 36 -3.84 -5.58 -3.95
CA SER A 36 -3.93 -6.11 -2.59
C SER A 36 -5.37 -6.46 -2.24
N ILE A 37 -5.70 -7.75 -2.20
CA ILE A 37 -7.03 -8.24 -1.81
C ILE A 37 -7.46 -7.70 -0.43
N PRO A 38 -6.62 -7.70 0.63
CA PRO A 38 -6.98 -7.15 1.93
C PRO A 38 -7.30 -5.65 1.89
N LEU A 39 -6.57 -4.89 1.05
CA LEU A 39 -6.84 -3.46 0.88
C LEU A 39 -8.19 -3.23 0.21
N ASP A 40 -8.48 -3.96 -0.85
CA ASP A 40 -9.75 -3.88 -1.55
C ASP A 40 -10.93 -4.28 -0.67
N GLU A 41 -10.78 -5.28 0.18
CA GLU A 41 -11.81 -5.69 1.15
C GLU A 41 -12.13 -4.61 2.17
N THR A 42 -11.13 -3.84 2.60
CA THR A 42 -11.31 -2.71 3.52
C THR A 42 -12.23 -1.63 2.93
N TYR A 43 -12.24 -1.47 1.60
CA TYR A 43 -13.03 -0.47 0.86
C TYR A 43 -14.23 -1.05 0.11
N LYS A 44 -14.67 -2.28 0.41
CA LYS A 44 -15.95 -2.81 -0.13
C LYS A 44 -17.13 -1.96 0.32
N VAL A 45 -17.95 -1.59 -0.63
CA VAL A 45 -19.11 -0.67 -0.44
C VAL A 45 -20.17 -1.26 0.48
N PHE A 46 -20.23 -2.58 0.61
CA PHE A 46 -21.23 -3.31 1.36
C PHE A 46 -20.63 -4.12 2.52
N ASN A 47 -20.36 -3.46 3.64
CA ASN A 47 -20.22 -4.15 4.92
C ASN A 47 -21.61 -4.24 5.57
N PHE A 48 -22.32 -5.33 5.33
CA PHE A 48 -23.58 -5.65 6.01
C PHE A 48 -23.29 -6.01 7.48
N LYS A 49 -23.19 -5.02 8.36
CA LYS A 49 -23.31 -5.26 9.80
C LYS A 49 -24.79 -5.56 10.12
N LYS A 50 -25.01 -6.73 10.68
CA LYS A 50 -26.21 -7.54 10.90
C LYS A 50 -27.26 -6.97 11.88
N ASN A 51 -27.57 -5.67 11.95
CA ASN A 51 -28.42 -5.14 13.02
C ASN A 51 -29.55 -4.19 12.58
N ASN A 52 -30.11 -4.35 11.41
CA ASN A 52 -31.45 -3.88 10.99
C ASN A 52 -31.55 -3.85 9.46
N PRO A 53 -32.33 -4.73 8.83
CA PRO A 53 -32.26 -4.89 7.37
C PRO A 53 -32.78 -3.68 6.60
N VAL A 54 -33.85 -3.00 7.04
CA VAL A 54 -34.48 -1.91 6.26
C VAL A 54 -33.71 -0.58 6.38
N ALA A 55 -33.32 -0.19 7.59
CA ALA A 55 -32.51 1.02 7.81
C ALA A 55 -31.08 0.84 7.29
N GLY A 56 -30.60 -0.40 7.22
CA GLY A 56 -29.30 -0.76 6.62
C GLY A 56 -29.27 -0.56 5.11
N VAL A 57 -30.33 -0.92 4.41
CA VAL A 57 -30.43 -0.77 2.95
C VAL A 57 -30.46 0.71 2.53
N LEU A 58 -31.26 1.55 3.18
CA LEU A 58 -31.35 2.98 2.83
C LEU A 58 -30.06 3.74 3.16
N LYS A 59 -29.47 3.49 4.33
CA LYS A 59 -28.14 4.02 4.69
C LYS A 59 -27.03 3.45 3.79
N GLY A 60 -27.14 2.21 3.35
CA GLY A 60 -26.22 1.56 2.42
C GLY A 60 -26.25 2.22 1.04
N LEU A 61 -27.43 2.56 0.51
CA LEU A 61 -27.58 3.24 -0.78
C LEU A 61 -26.97 4.66 -0.78
N ILE A 62 -27.19 5.44 0.27
CA ILE A 62 -26.65 6.79 0.38
C ILE A 62 -25.12 6.75 0.60
N LYS A 63 -24.66 5.95 1.54
CA LYS A 63 -23.22 5.77 1.81
C LYS A 63 -22.50 5.13 0.62
N GLY A 64 -23.15 4.18 -0.06
CA GLY A 64 -22.62 3.53 -1.26
C GLY A 64 -22.32 4.53 -2.36
N ASN A 65 -23.24 5.42 -2.68
CA ASN A 65 -23.04 6.46 -3.68
C ASN A 65 -21.89 7.42 -3.33
N ILE A 66 -21.76 7.79 -2.05
CA ILE A 66 -20.66 8.65 -1.59
C ILE A 66 -19.31 7.93 -1.73
N ILE A 67 -19.24 6.66 -1.33
CA ILE A 67 -18.01 5.86 -1.43
C ILE A 67 -17.64 5.64 -2.89
N VAL A 68 -18.59 5.31 -3.76
CA VAL A 68 -18.35 5.13 -5.20
C VAL A 68 -17.82 6.42 -5.84
N ARG A 69 -18.45 7.56 -5.56
CA ARG A 69 -17.99 8.88 -6.05
C ARG A 69 -16.59 9.21 -5.52
N LYS A 70 -16.34 8.94 -4.23
CA LYS A 70 -15.02 9.16 -3.63
C LYS A 70 -13.98 8.26 -4.28
N LYS A 71 -14.24 6.96 -4.41
CA LYS A 71 -13.37 6.00 -5.11
C LYS A 71 -13.05 6.44 -6.53
N GLY A 72 -14.06 6.91 -7.28
CA GLY A 72 -13.88 7.44 -8.63
C GLY A 72 -12.93 8.65 -8.69
N LYS A 73 -13.06 9.60 -7.74
CA LYS A 73 -12.16 10.77 -7.66
C LYS A 73 -10.72 10.36 -7.32
N PHE A 74 -10.53 9.44 -6.38
CA PHE A 74 -9.21 8.92 -6.03
C PHE A 74 -8.57 8.20 -7.22
N LYS A 75 -9.32 7.29 -7.87
CA LYS A 75 -8.87 6.59 -9.08
C LYS A 75 -8.46 7.57 -10.18
N LYS A 76 -9.26 8.62 -10.42
CA LYS A 76 -8.93 9.65 -11.40
C LYS A 76 -7.63 10.39 -11.04
N PHE A 77 -7.43 10.73 -9.77
CA PHE A 77 -6.19 11.35 -9.32
C PHE A 77 -4.99 10.43 -9.53
N VAL A 78 -5.08 9.17 -9.08
CA VAL A 78 -4.01 8.19 -9.24
C VAL A 78 -3.63 8.05 -10.72
N ASN A 79 -4.60 7.81 -11.60
CA ASN A 79 -4.35 7.60 -13.02
C ASN A 79 -3.79 8.84 -13.74
N ASN A 80 -4.10 10.06 -13.26
CA ASN A 80 -3.66 11.29 -13.92
C ASN A 80 -2.31 11.82 -13.42
N TYR A 81 -1.94 11.49 -12.18
CA TYR A 81 -0.81 12.16 -11.52
C TYR A 81 0.25 11.21 -10.98
N ILE A 82 -0.03 9.93 -10.82
CA ILE A 82 0.94 8.93 -10.37
C ILE A 82 1.38 8.09 -11.57
N MET A 83 2.67 8.01 -11.79
CA MET A 83 3.23 7.06 -12.75
C MET A 83 3.10 5.67 -12.17
N LEU A 84 2.21 4.88 -12.73
CA LEU A 84 2.00 3.48 -12.36
C LEU A 84 2.78 2.57 -13.30
N SER A 85 3.09 1.38 -12.82
CA SER A 85 3.57 0.29 -13.70
C SER A 85 2.60 0.01 -14.84
N GLU A 86 3.12 -0.42 -15.98
CA GLU A 86 2.35 -0.67 -17.21
C GLU A 86 1.20 -1.65 -17.01
N SER A 87 1.44 -2.67 -16.16
CA SER A 87 0.46 -3.68 -15.80
C SER A 87 0.12 -3.63 -14.31
N GLN A 88 -1.06 -4.12 -13.96
CA GLN A 88 -1.41 -4.47 -12.59
C GLN A 88 -0.85 -5.85 -12.28
N TYR A 89 -0.35 -6.04 -11.06
CA TYR A 89 0.30 -7.28 -10.61
C TYR A 89 -0.43 -7.89 -9.42
N GLU A 90 -0.58 -9.21 -9.47
CA GLU A 90 -0.95 -10.04 -8.33
C GLU A 90 0.31 -10.48 -7.56
N GLN A 91 0.13 -11.08 -6.38
CA GLN A 91 1.22 -11.49 -5.50
C GLN A 91 2.24 -12.39 -6.19
N GLU A 92 1.76 -13.37 -6.97
CA GLU A 92 2.56 -14.40 -7.62
C GLU A 92 3.39 -13.85 -8.80
N GLU A 93 3.02 -12.71 -9.33
CA GLU A 93 3.67 -12.07 -10.47
C GLU A 93 4.82 -11.14 -10.06
N LEU A 94 4.85 -10.72 -8.77
CA LEU A 94 5.79 -9.70 -8.29
C LEU A 94 7.25 -10.11 -8.44
N GLU A 95 7.59 -11.39 -8.33
CA GLU A 95 8.97 -11.88 -8.44
C GLU A 95 9.58 -11.57 -9.81
N SER A 96 8.77 -11.58 -10.88
CA SER A 96 9.21 -11.25 -12.24
C SER A 96 9.76 -9.82 -12.37
N LEU A 97 9.35 -8.92 -11.47
CA LEU A 97 9.78 -7.53 -11.46
C LEU A 97 11.26 -7.34 -11.11
N ASN A 98 11.93 -8.37 -10.56
CA ASN A 98 13.37 -8.30 -10.32
C ASN A 98 14.18 -8.10 -11.60
N ASN A 99 13.66 -8.55 -12.74
CA ASN A 99 14.31 -8.34 -14.05
C ASN A 99 14.01 -6.96 -14.65
N LYS A 100 12.98 -6.27 -14.13
CA LYS A 100 12.53 -4.98 -14.67
C LYS A 100 13.11 -3.78 -13.89
N TYR A 101 13.29 -3.91 -12.58
CA TYR A 101 13.71 -2.81 -11.72
C TYR A 101 15.06 -3.03 -11.07
N ASP A 102 15.86 -1.97 -11.02
CA ASP A 102 17.17 -1.96 -10.35
C ASP A 102 17.04 -1.95 -8.83
N LEU A 103 15.97 -1.33 -8.30
CA LEU A 103 15.67 -1.28 -6.87
C LEU A 103 14.18 -1.11 -6.60
N PHE A 104 13.78 -1.52 -5.40
CA PHE A 104 12.43 -1.39 -4.87
C PHE A 104 12.45 -0.53 -3.61
N ILE A 105 11.41 0.32 -3.47
CA ILE A 105 11.23 1.15 -2.29
C ILE A 105 9.86 0.90 -1.70
N THR A 106 9.81 0.51 -0.42
CA THR A 106 8.57 0.56 0.36
C THR A 106 8.35 1.99 0.82
N GLY A 107 7.23 2.59 0.42
CA GLY A 107 6.95 4.00 0.64
C GLY A 107 6.33 4.32 2.00
N SER A 108 6.17 5.61 2.22
CA SER A 108 5.77 6.24 3.47
C SER A 108 4.28 6.07 3.80
N ASP A 109 3.87 4.90 4.25
CA ASP A 109 2.54 4.65 4.82
C ASP A 109 2.63 3.56 5.90
N GLN A 110 1.53 3.21 6.56
CA GLN A 110 1.46 2.14 7.56
C GLN A 110 1.51 0.74 6.91
N VAL A 111 2.37 0.60 5.94
CA VAL A 111 2.52 -0.61 5.09
C VAL A 111 3.06 -1.81 5.86
N TRP A 112 3.72 -1.57 6.98
CA TRP A 112 4.23 -2.60 7.88
C TRP A 112 3.40 -2.76 9.15
N SER A 113 2.20 -2.20 9.21
CA SER A 113 1.33 -2.34 10.39
C SER A 113 0.80 -3.77 10.53
N PRO A 114 0.95 -4.39 11.72
CA PRO A 114 0.41 -5.72 11.98
C PRO A 114 -1.12 -5.76 11.98
N ASN A 115 -1.75 -4.59 12.05
CA ASN A 115 -3.19 -4.42 12.14
C ASN A 115 -3.80 -3.87 10.84
N CYS A 116 -2.98 -3.61 9.82
CA CYS A 116 -3.41 -3.03 8.56
C CYS A 116 -3.26 -4.05 7.42
N VAL A 117 -4.21 -4.08 6.52
CA VAL A 117 -4.23 -4.86 5.26
C VAL A 117 -3.64 -6.28 5.36
N GLY A 118 -3.99 -7.01 6.42
CA GLY A 118 -3.61 -8.42 6.55
C GLY A 118 -2.11 -8.69 6.75
N PHE A 119 -1.30 -7.66 7.04
CA PHE A 119 0.16 -7.83 7.17
C PHE A 119 0.78 -8.40 5.88
N ASP A 120 0.38 -7.84 4.75
CA ASP A 120 0.69 -8.30 3.40
C ASP A 120 2.22 -8.22 3.13
N GLU A 121 2.79 -9.35 2.76
CA GLU A 121 4.23 -9.52 2.56
C GLU A 121 4.78 -8.77 1.33
N ALA A 122 3.93 -8.44 0.35
CA ALA A 122 4.33 -7.65 -0.80
C ALA A 122 4.88 -6.27 -0.38
N TYR A 123 4.30 -5.67 0.68
CA TYR A 123 4.80 -4.40 1.21
C TYR A 123 6.10 -4.53 2.01
N PHE A 124 6.50 -5.75 2.36
CA PHE A 124 7.83 -6.06 2.90
C PHE A 124 8.84 -6.40 1.80
N LEU A 125 8.46 -6.29 0.53
CA LEU A 125 9.31 -6.62 -0.61
C LEU A 125 9.90 -8.03 -0.53
N THR A 126 9.13 -9.01 -0.01
CA THR A 126 9.61 -10.39 0.15
C THR A 126 9.92 -11.05 -1.18
N PHE A 127 9.31 -10.58 -2.27
CA PHE A 127 9.55 -11.01 -3.65
C PHE A 127 10.86 -10.47 -4.25
N ALA A 128 11.41 -9.39 -3.68
CA ALA A 128 12.56 -8.71 -4.26
C ALA A 128 13.88 -9.33 -3.78
N GLU A 129 14.92 -9.27 -4.64
CA GLU A 129 16.29 -9.60 -4.27
C GLU A 129 16.80 -8.68 -3.17
N ASP A 130 17.52 -9.21 -2.16
CA ASP A 130 17.93 -8.46 -0.97
C ASP A 130 18.67 -7.15 -1.28
N LYS A 131 19.61 -7.18 -2.23
CA LYS A 131 20.37 -5.98 -2.65
C LYS A 131 19.50 -4.86 -3.24
N LYS A 132 18.25 -5.16 -3.62
CA LYS A 132 17.31 -4.21 -4.25
C LYS A 132 16.29 -3.62 -3.28
N LYS A 133 16.18 -4.15 -2.04
CA LYS A 133 15.17 -3.75 -1.05
C LYS A 133 15.58 -2.48 -0.31
N ASN A 134 14.71 -1.49 -0.33
CA ASN A 134 14.87 -0.24 0.41
C ASN A 134 13.53 0.21 1.00
N SER A 135 13.55 1.03 2.03
CA SER A 135 12.36 1.73 2.52
C SER A 135 12.60 3.22 2.70
N TYR A 136 11.54 3.99 2.52
CA TYR A 136 11.52 5.42 2.78
C TYR A 136 10.35 5.77 3.67
N ALA A 137 10.64 6.13 4.92
CA ALA A 137 9.65 6.51 5.92
C ALA A 137 8.47 5.52 6.05
N ALA A 138 8.73 4.22 5.88
CA ALA A 138 7.73 3.19 6.10
C ALA A 138 7.30 3.18 7.58
N SER A 139 6.03 2.85 7.85
CA SER A 139 5.48 2.92 9.19
C SER A 139 4.96 1.56 9.65
N ILE A 140 5.26 1.23 10.89
CA ILE A 140 4.71 0.09 11.60
C ILE A 140 3.31 0.42 12.14
N GLY A 141 2.99 1.70 12.34
CA GLY A 141 1.66 2.17 12.74
C GLY A 141 1.23 1.75 14.15
N CYS A 142 2.16 1.32 15.00
CA CYS A 142 1.92 0.97 16.40
C CYS A 142 3.12 1.32 17.26
N LYS A 143 2.89 1.48 18.58
CA LYS A 143 3.95 1.85 19.54
C LYS A 143 5.01 0.77 19.73
N SER A 144 4.64 -0.48 19.56
CA SER A 144 5.54 -1.62 19.69
C SER A 144 5.08 -2.76 18.81
N ILE A 145 6.03 -3.52 18.28
CA ILE A 145 5.74 -4.75 17.54
C ILE A 145 5.23 -5.80 18.54
N PRO A 146 4.07 -6.45 18.28
CA PRO A 146 3.59 -7.56 19.09
C PRO A 146 4.64 -8.67 19.22
N GLU A 147 4.82 -9.21 20.44
CA GLU A 147 5.85 -10.22 20.73
C GLU A 147 5.79 -11.41 19.78
N ASN A 148 4.58 -11.92 19.53
CA ASN A 148 4.34 -13.05 18.64
C ASN A 148 4.63 -12.76 17.15
N LYS A 149 4.90 -11.52 16.78
CA LYS A 149 5.25 -11.12 15.41
C LYS A 149 6.71 -10.68 15.23
N ARG A 150 7.49 -10.58 16.31
CA ARG A 150 8.86 -10.08 16.25
C ARG A 150 9.77 -10.89 15.32
N GLU A 151 9.72 -12.20 15.39
CA GLU A 151 10.55 -13.05 14.53
C GLU A 151 10.14 -12.93 13.05
N GLU A 152 8.86 -12.79 12.79
CA GLU A 152 8.36 -12.56 11.43
C GLU A 152 8.82 -11.21 10.87
N TYR A 153 8.78 -10.14 11.67
CA TYR A 153 9.35 -8.84 11.27
C TYR A 153 10.85 -8.94 10.99
N LYS A 154 11.61 -9.56 11.87
CA LYS A 154 13.05 -9.76 11.64
C LYS A 154 13.31 -10.47 10.32
N LYS A 155 12.58 -11.57 10.06
CA LYS A 155 12.69 -12.33 8.81
C LYS A 155 12.35 -11.48 7.59
N ARG A 156 11.25 -10.73 7.63
CA ARG A 156 10.78 -9.93 6.49
C ARG A 156 11.64 -8.70 6.23
N LEU A 157 12.24 -8.12 7.26
CA LEU A 157 13.12 -6.95 7.16
C LEU A 157 14.59 -7.31 6.97
N SER A 158 14.97 -8.56 7.17
CA SER A 158 16.32 -9.03 6.83
C SER A 158 16.53 -8.87 5.31
N GLY A 159 17.69 -8.52 4.85
CA GLY A 159 17.95 -8.32 3.43
C GLY A 159 17.60 -6.94 2.87
N TYR A 160 17.02 -6.04 3.66
CA TYR A 160 16.92 -4.64 3.27
C TYR A 160 18.31 -4.00 3.26
N LYS A 161 18.62 -3.30 2.16
CA LYS A 161 19.88 -2.55 2.05
C LYS A 161 19.84 -1.28 2.90
N ASN A 162 18.70 -0.58 2.86
CA ASN A 162 18.47 0.63 3.65
C ASN A 162 17.04 0.61 4.21
N ILE A 163 16.92 0.87 5.51
CA ILE A 163 15.63 1.01 6.19
C ILE A 163 15.51 2.42 6.74
N SER A 164 14.51 3.15 6.26
CA SER A 164 14.08 4.43 6.83
C SER A 164 12.67 4.27 7.35
N LEU A 165 12.47 4.53 8.63
CA LEU A 165 11.19 4.50 9.34
C LEU A 165 10.65 5.92 9.53
N ARG A 166 9.34 6.03 9.64
CA ARG A 166 8.67 7.28 10.00
C ARG A 166 8.70 7.54 11.50
N GLU A 167 8.63 6.49 12.30
CA GLU A 167 8.68 6.53 13.75
C GLU A 167 10.13 6.58 14.26
N ILE A 168 10.33 7.30 15.37
CA ILE A 168 11.61 7.43 16.10
C ILE A 168 11.46 6.74 17.47
N ASN A 169 10.96 5.53 17.53
CA ASN A 169 10.74 4.84 18.81
C ASN A 169 11.75 3.70 19.01
#